data_ab7224de081b87c8c4f7e6f9ddfae58b
#
_entry.id   ab7224de081b87c8c4f7e6f9ddfae58b
#
_cell.length_a   1.000
_cell.length_b   1.000
_cell.length_c   1.000
_cell.angle_alpha   90.00
_cell.angle_beta   90.00
_cell.angle_gamma   90.00
#
_symmetry.space_group_name_H-M   'P 1'
#
loop_
_entity.id
_entity.type
_entity.pdbx_description
1 polymer ?
#
loop_
_entity_poly.entity_id
_entity_poly.type
_entity_poly.pdbx_seq_one_letter_code
_entity_poly.pdbx_strand_id
1 'polypeptide(L)'
;VNLTKKVFTFAWRAALCLALLLSLMSPGAYAQQAAAKKPNILIIWGDDIGYWNVSAYNQGMMGYKTPNIDRIAKEGALFTDWYGQQSCTAGRASFITGQVGFRTGMLKVGLPGAKEGLQARDVTLAQLLKA
;
A
#
# COMPACT_ATOMS: atom_id res chain seq x y z
N VAL A 1 15.90 -57.60 -36.84
CA VAL A 1 14.96 -56.49 -36.65
C VAL A 1 15.56 -55.42 -35.78
N ASN A 2 15.98 -54.32 -36.39
CA ASN A 2 15.96 -52.93 -35.84
C ASN A 2 16.73 -52.59 -34.57
N LEU A 3 17.99 -52.94 -34.49
CA LEU A 3 18.89 -52.38 -33.47
C LEU A 3 19.05 -50.85 -33.67
N THR A 4 19.13 -50.42 -34.89
CA THR A 4 19.23 -48.99 -35.27
C THR A 4 18.04 -48.15 -34.81
N LYS A 5 16.81 -48.65 -34.92
CA LYS A 5 15.60 -47.94 -34.42
C LYS A 5 15.60 -47.83 -32.92
N LYS A 6 16.00 -48.86 -32.19
CA LYS A 6 16.09 -48.81 -30.72
C LYS A 6 17.13 -47.83 -30.22
N VAL A 7 18.29 -47.80 -30.86
CA VAL A 7 19.36 -46.83 -30.50
C VAL A 7 18.90 -45.40 -30.78
N PHE A 8 18.23 -45.16 -31.89
CA PHE A 8 17.74 -43.86 -32.28
C PHE A 8 16.67 -43.34 -31.32
N THR A 9 15.70 -44.21 -30.90
CA THR A 9 14.67 -43.84 -29.94
C THR A 9 15.23 -43.59 -28.53
N PHE A 10 16.29 -44.32 -28.15
CA PHE A 10 16.93 -44.11 -26.84
C PHE A 10 17.71 -42.76 -26.84
N ALA A 11 18.45 -42.49 -27.89
CA ALA A 11 19.19 -41.22 -28.01
C ALA A 11 18.26 -40.01 -28.02
N TRP A 12 17.11 -40.08 -28.70
CA TRP A 12 16.11 -39.03 -28.72
C TRP A 12 15.50 -38.77 -27.36
N ARG A 13 15.16 -39.85 -26.61
CA ARG A 13 14.63 -39.75 -25.25
C ARG A 13 15.64 -39.18 -24.27
N ALA A 14 16.91 -39.56 -24.38
CA ALA A 14 17.97 -39.01 -23.55
C ALA A 14 18.19 -37.51 -23.83
N ALA A 15 18.15 -37.09 -25.09
CA ALA A 15 18.24 -35.68 -25.46
C ALA A 15 17.07 -34.83 -24.95
N LEU A 16 15.84 -35.39 -24.99
CA LEU A 16 14.66 -34.74 -24.45
C LEU A 16 14.73 -34.58 -22.92
N CYS A 17 15.17 -35.61 -22.20
CA CYS A 17 15.38 -35.55 -20.77
C CYS A 17 16.46 -34.54 -20.38
N LEU A 18 17.55 -34.48 -21.13
CA LEU A 18 18.63 -33.52 -20.91
C LEU A 18 18.17 -32.09 -21.16
N ALA A 19 17.38 -31.84 -22.20
CA ALA A 19 16.80 -30.53 -22.51
C ALA A 19 15.81 -30.09 -21.42
N LEU A 20 15.01 -31.01 -20.88
CA LEU A 20 14.10 -30.74 -19.74
C LEU A 20 14.87 -30.43 -18.45
N LEU A 21 15.95 -31.17 -18.18
CA LEU A 21 16.81 -30.89 -17.02
C LEU A 21 17.53 -29.55 -17.13
N LEU A 22 18.02 -29.19 -18.33
CA LEU A 22 18.63 -27.89 -18.60
C LEU A 22 17.63 -26.72 -18.45
N SER A 23 16.36 -26.92 -18.82
CA SER A 23 15.33 -25.91 -18.65
C SER A 23 14.94 -25.70 -17.16
N LEU A 24 15.06 -26.73 -16.34
CA LEU A 24 14.87 -26.65 -14.88
C LEU A 24 16.06 -26.00 -14.15
N MET A 25 17.24 -26.05 -14.76
CA MET A 25 18.45 -25.38 -14.28
C MET A 25 18.64 -23.96 -14.83
N SER A 26 17.67 -23.45 -15.59
CA SER A 26 17.67 -22.02 -15.87
C SER A 26 17.74 -21.31 -14.52
N PRO A 27 18.82 -20.55 -14.21
CA PRO A 27 18.81 -19.72 -13.02
C PRO A 27 17.55 -18.88 -13.16
N GLY A 28 16.55 -19.17 -12.34
CA GLY A 28 15.36 -18.37 -12.30
C GLY A 28 15.87 -16.94 -12.33
N ALA A 29 15.42 -16.14 -13.24
CA ALA A 29 15.65 -14.72 -13.21
C ALA A 29 15.13 -14.26 -11.86
N TYR A 30 15.95 -14.43 -10.83
CA TYR A 30 15.83 -13.59 -9.65
C TYR A 30 16.00 -12.22 -10.24
N ALA A 31 14.86 -11.58 -10.51
CA ALA A 31 14.83 -10.19 -10.83
C ALA A 31 15.67 -9.58 -9.73
N GLN A 32 16.89 -9.21 -10.07
CA GLN A 32 17.82 -8.58 -9.16
C GLN A 32 17.08 -7.33 -8.79
N GLN A 33 16.41 -7.41 -7.63
CA GLN A 33 15.59 -6.35 -7.11
C GLN A 33 16.60 -5.25 -6.84
N ALA A 34 16.85 -4.46 -7.88
CA ALA A 34 17.69 -3.27 -7.80
C ALA A 34 17.17 -2.57 -6.55
N ALA A 35 18.05 -2.35 -5.57
CA ALA A 35 17.68 -1.83 -4.26
C ALA A 35 16.67 -0.71 -4.48
N ALA A 36 15.39 -1.01 -4.29
CA ALA A 36 14.32 -0.15 -4.74
C ALA A 36 14.50 1.15 -3.98
N LYS A 37 14.74 2.23 -4.73
CA LYS A 37 14.86 3.55 -4.13
C LYS A 37 13.65 3.76 -3.24
N LYS A 38 13.87 4.00 -1.96
CA LYS A 38 12.77 4.18 -1.01
C LYS A 38 11.82 5.25 -1.55
N PRO A 39 10.51 5.01 -1.59
CA PRO A 39 9.57 5.98 -2.14
C PRO A 39 9.50 7.22 -1.25
N ASN A 40 9.24 8.36 -1.86
CA ASN A 40 8.83 9.53 -1.11
C ASN A 40 7.35 9.38 -0.73
N ILE A 41 7.02 9.62 0.52
CA ILE A 41 5.64 9.52 1.02
C ILE A 41 5.22 10.90 1.50
N LEU A 42 4.22 11.48 0.83
CA LEU A 42 3.58 12.72 1.23
C LEU A 42 2.18 12.41 1.77
N ILE A 43 1.90 12.87 2.98
CA ILE A 43 0.60 12.70 3.63
C ILE A 43 0.02 14.08 3.88
N ILE A 44 -1.18 14.30 3.38
CA ILE A 44 -1.91 15.56 3.56
C ILE A 44 -3.25 15.23 4.21
N TRP A 45 -3.52 15.83 5.35
CA TRP A 45 -4.81 15.73 6.02
C TRP A 45 -5.60 17.03 5.90
N GLY A 46 -6.83 16.89 5.45
CA GLY A 46 -7.78 17.98 5.62
C GLY A 46 -8.26 18.04 7.07
N ASP A 47 -8.46 19.23 7.61
CA ASP A 47 -9.09 19.44 8.88
C ASP A 47 -10.50 19.99 8.63
N ASP A 48 -11.51 19.24 9.06
CA ASP A 48 -12.93 19.47 8.77
C ASP A 48 -13.27 19.53 7.27
N ILE A 49 -12.48 18.86 6.43
CA ILE A 49 -12.72 18.72 5.00
C ILE A 49 -13.51 17.42 4.77
N GLY A 50 -14.76 17.54 4.35
CA GLY A 50 -15.62 16.41 4.07
C GLY A 50 -15.75 16.08 2.59
N TYR A 51 -16.53 15.05 2.30
CA TYR A 51 -16.84 14.57 0.96
C TYR A 51 -17.30 15.71 0.03
N TRP A 52 -18.15 16.61 0.53
CA TRP A 52 -18.73 17.70 -0.25
C TRP A 52 -17.78 18.87 -0.53
N ASN A 53 -16.64 18.92 0.16
CA ASN A 53 -15.62 19.94 -0.07
C ASN A 53 -14.60 19.57 -1.15
N VAL A 54 -14.58 18.31 -1.59
CA VAL A 54 -13.60 17.79 -2.56
C VAL A 54 -14.31 17.46 -3.87
N SER A 55 -14.01 18.22 -4.94
CA SER A 55 -14.71 18.08 -6.22
C SER A 55 -14.49 16.73 -6.90
N ALA A 56 -13.40 16.03 -6.62
CA ALA A 56 -13.18 14.67 -7.11
C ALA A 56 -14.29 13.69 -6.68
N TYR A 57 -14.89 13.89 -5.51
CA TYR A 57 -15.97 13.04 -5.00
C TYR A 57 -17.37 13.45 -5.48
N ASN A 58 -17.65 14.75 -5.54
CA ASN A 58 -18.98 15.27 -5.79
C ASN A 58 -19.11 16.05 -7.10
N GLN A 59 -18.08 16.07 -7.91
CA GLN A 59 -18.01 16.76 -9.21
C GLN A 59 -18.32 18.28 -9.11
N GLY A 60 -18.04 18.87 -7.96
CA GLY A 60 -18.25 20.30 -7.72
C GLY A 60 -19.69 20.69 -7.42
N MET A 61 -20.57 19.74 -7.04
CA MET A 61 -21.98 20.00 -6.76
C MET A 61 -22.19 21.13 -5.72
N MET A 62 -21.33 21.23 -4.72
CA MET A 62 -21.38 22.27 -3.69
C MET A 62 -20.61 23.55 -4.06
N GLY A 63 -20.18 23.69 -5.32
CA GLY A 63 -19.44 24.85 -5.80
C GLY A 63 -17.95 24.87 -5.48
N TYR A 64 -17.46 23.93 -4.70
CA TYR A 64 -16.02 23.79 -4.43
C TYR A 64 -15.28 23.22 -5.63
N LYS A 65 -14.07 23.72 -5.86
CA LYS A 65 -13.16 23.22 -6.89
C LYS A 65 -11.81 22.91 -6.27
N THR A 66 -11.40 21.66 -6.40
CA THR A 66 -10.13 21.17 -5.87
C THR A 66 -9.25 20.56 -6.96
N PRO A 67 -8.83 21.36 -7.97
CA PRO A 67 -8.25 20.83 -9.21
C PRO A 67 -6.98 20.02 -8.99
N ASN A 68 -6.18 20.35 -7.98
CA ASN A 68 -4.97 19.59 -7.66
C ASN A 68 -5.27 18.25 -6.99
N ILE A 69 -6.28 18.19 -6.13
CA ILE A 69 -6.75 16.93 -5.51
C ILE A 69 -7.43 16.08 -6.58
N ASP A 70 -8.25 16.67 -7.43
CA ASP A 70 -8.92 16.00 -8.55
C ASP A 70 -7.89 15.38 -9.51
N ARG A 71 -6.77 16.06 -9.74
CA ARG A 71 -5.67 15.52 -10.55
C ARG A 71 -5.06 14.29 -9.91
N ILE A 72 -4.80 14.30 -8.59
CA ILE A 72 -4.30 13.12 -7.87
C ILE A 72 -5.28 11.97 -7.99
N ALA A 73 -6.57 12.22 -7.83
CA ALA A 73 -7.61 11.20 -7.98
C ALA A 73 -7.65 10.63 -9.41
N LYS A 74 -7.46 11.45 -10.44
CA LYS A 74 -7.48 11.06 -11.85
C LYS A 74 -6.23 10.29 -12.27
N GLU A 75 -5.06 10.69 -11.79
CA GLU A 75 -3.76 10.10 -12.17
C GLU A 75 -3.36 8.93 -11.27
N GLY A 76 -3.98 8.80 -10.11
CA GLY A 76 -3.69 7.77 -9.11
C GLY A 76 -4.90 6.91 -8.79
N ALA A 77 -5.26 6.82 -7.52
CA ALA A 77 -6.40 6.05 -7.03
C ALA A 77 -7.33 6.92 -6.19
N LEU A 78 -8.62 6.73 -6.39
CA LEU A 78 -9.69 7.35 -5.60
C LEU A 78 -10.42 6.27 -4.82
N PHE A 79 -10.43 6.38 -3.50
CA PHE A 79 -11.19 5.50 -2.63
C PHE A 79 -12.58 6.09 -2.37
N THR A 80 -13.63 5.38 -2.76
CA THR A 80 -15.02 5.84 -2.61
C THR A 80 -15.61 5.54 -1.24
N ASP A 81 -15.05 4.54 -0.55
CA ASP A 81 -15.56 4.03 0.73
C ASP A 81 -14.45 4.03 1.80
N TRP A 82 -13.84 5.18 1.99
CA TRP A 82 -12.83 5.39 3.01
C TRP A 82 -13.37 6.31 4.09
N TYR A 83 -13.64 5.74 5.27
CA TYR A 83 -14.23 6.46 6.37
C TYR A 83 -13.20 6.86 7.42
N GLY A 84 -13.28 8.11 7.88
CA GLY A 84 -12.46 8.63 8.96
C GLY A 84 -13.08 8.33 10.33
N GLN A 85 -12.36 8.71 11.37
CA GLN A 85 -12.91 8.76 12.72
C GLN A 85 -13.80 10.02 12.87
N GLN A 86 -14.62 10.02 13.90
CA GLN A 86 -15.62 11.07 14.15
C GLN A 86 -15.05 12.44 14.55
N SER A 87 -13.74 12.54 14.78
CA SER A 87 -13.11 13.81 15.17
C SER A 87 -11.65 13.89 14.73
N CYS A 88 -11.12 15.11 14.63
CA CYS A 88 -9.74 15.38 14.25
C CYS A 88 -8.74 14.69 15.19
N THR A 89 -8.93 14.76 16.49
CA THR A 89 -8.05 14.10 17.47
C THR A 89 -8.05 12.58 17.29
N ALA A 90 -9.22 11.97 17.20
CA ALA A 90 -9.37 10.52 17.02
C ALA A 90 -8.78 10.05 15.67
N GLY A 91 -9.07 10.77 14.59
CA GLY A 91 -8.57 10.45 13.25
C GLY A 91 -7.05 10.55 13.14
N ARG A 92 -6.49 11.64 13.66
CA ARG A 92 -5.02 11.85 13.67
C ARG A 92 -4.32 10.79 14.53
N ALA A 93 -4.84 10.50 15.73
CA ALA A 93 -4.29 9.47 16.60
C ALA A 93 -4.34 8.10 15.95
N SER A 94 -5.48 7.72 15.36
CA SER A 94 -5.64 6.43 14.68
C SER A 94 -4.68 6.29 13.50
N PHE A 95 -4.51 7.32 12.69
CA PHE A 95 -3.57 7.30 11.57
C PHE A 95 -2.12 7.20 12.03
N ILE A 96 -1.70 8.07 12.96
CA ILE A 96 -0.31 8.13 13.43
C ILE A 96 0.13 6.85 14.11
N THR A 97 -0.78 6.19 14.85
CA THR A 97 -0.46 4.98 15.62
C THR A 97 -0.84 3.69 14.90
N GLY A 98 -1.64 3.76 13.83
CA GLY A 98 -2.23 2.57 13.20
C GLY A 98 -3.21 1.83 14.13
N GLN A 99 -3.72 2.48 15.17
CA GLN A 99 -4.59 1.87 16.16
C GLN A 99 -5.98 2.52 16.18
N VAL A 100 -7.00 1.70 16.41
CA VAL A 100 -8.36 2.22 16.62
C VAL A 100 -8.43 3.02 17.92
N GLY A 101 -9.28 4.05 17.94
CA GLY A 101 -9.41 4.97 19.08
C GLY A 101 -9.69 4.29 20.43
N PHE A 102 -10.37 3.15 20.43
CA PHE A 102 -10.61 2.37 21.66
C PHE A 102 -9.32 1.85 22.31
N ARG A 103 -8.26 1.65 21.56
CA ARG A 103 -6.96 1.22 22.11
C ARG A 103 -6.15 2.38 22.65
N THR A 104 -6.21 3.52 21.98
CA THR A 104 -5.46 4.72 22.38
C THR A 104 -6.22 5.56 23.42
N GLY A 105 -7.52 5.35 23.56
CA GLY A 105 -8.40 6.21 24.36
C GLY A 105 -8.76 7.54 23.69
N MET A 106 -8.27 7.80 22.48
CA MET A 106 -8.46 9.05 21.74
C MET A 106 -9.79 8.98 20.96
N LEU A 107 -10.91 9.13 21.65
CA LEU A 107 -12.25 8.93 21.09
C LEU A 107 -13.03 10.22 20.80
N LYS A 108 -12.52 11.36 21.20
CA LYS A 108 -13.20 12.66 21.06
C LYS A 108 -12.20 13.77 20.78
N VAL A 109 -12.69 14.95 20.47
CA VAL A 109 -11.85 16.14 20.34
C VAL A 109 -11.14 16.45 21.64
N GLY A 110 -9.81 16.58 21.58
CA GLY A 110 -9.00 17.09 22.69
C GLY A 110 -9.04 18.61 22.71
N LEU A 111 -9.70 19.19 23.70
CA LEU A 111 -9.70 20.63 23.93
C LEU A 111 -8.41 21.07 24.64
N PRO A 112 -8.04 22.36 24.60
CA PRO A 112 -6.94 22.89 25.37
C PRO A 112 -7.07 22.52 26.87
N GLY A 113 -6.01 21.92 27.43
CA GLY A 113 -6.02 21.42 28.78
C GLY A 113 -6.62 20.02 28.98
N ALA A 114 -7.03 19.35 27.91
CA ALA A 114 -7.43 17.95 27.97
C ALA A 114 -6.29 17.08 28.51
N LYS A 115 -6.64 16.13 29.38
CA LYS A 115 -5.67 15.18 29.97
C LYS A 115 -5.42 13.97 29.07
N GLU A 116 -6.29 13.74 28.10
CA GLU A 116 -6.20 12.67 27.14
C GLU A 116 -5.07 12.97 26.13
N GLY A 117 -4.23 11.97 25.86
CA GLY A 117 -3.12 12.05 24.91
C GLY A 117 -2.56 10.69 24.62
N LEU A 118 -1.71 10.61 23.61
CA LEU A 118 -0.96 9.40 23.29
C LEU A 118 -0.06 9.03 24.46
N GLN A 119 -0.04 7.76 24.79
CA GLN A 119 0.79 7.22 25.85
C GLN A 119 2.19 6.90 25.32
N ALA A 120 3.18 6.84 26.21
CA ALA A 120 4.56 6.48 25.83
C ALA A 120 4.68 5.11 25.13
N ARG A 121 3.70 4.23 25.36
CA ARG A 121 3.61 2.91 24.70
C ARG A 121 3.03 2.96 23.28
N ASP A 122 2.43 4.07 22.88
CA ASP A 122 1.78 4.22 21.59
C ASP A 122 2.84 4.57 20.53
N VAL A 123 3.39 3.55 19.90
CA VAL A 123 4.39 3.70 18.85
C VAL A 123 3.78 4.40 17.64
N THR A 124 4.47 5.39 17.12
CA THR A 124 4.00 6.19 15.97
C THR A 124 4.69 5.80 14.68
N LEU A 125 4.01 6.07 13.55
CA LEU A 125 4.62 5.90 12.21
C LEU A 125 5.95 6.66 12.09
N ALA A 126 6.05 7.84 12.67
CA ALA A 126 7.29 8.62 12.63
C ALA A 126 8.45 7.91 13.33
N GLN A 127 8.18 7.24 14.44
CA GLN A 127 9.19 6.43 15.12
C GLN A 127 9.62 5.23 14.27
N LEU A 128 8.66 4.53 13.64
CA LEU A 128 8.95 3.39 12.78
C LEU A 128 9.75 3.76 11.53
N LEU A 129 9.43 4.91 10.92
CA LEU A 129 10.11 5.38 9.71
C LEU A 129 11.49 5.98 9.98
N LYS A 130 11.78 6.34 11.22
CA LYS A 130 13.08 6.88 11.64
C LYS A 130 14.08 5.77 11.98
N ALA A 131 13.63 4.56 12.27
CA ALA A 131 14.47 3.39 12.55
C ALA A 131 15.10 2.79 11.25
#